data_744da2bdfa67a1346393ead164634553
#
_entry.id   744da2bdfa67a1346393ead164634553
#
_cell.length_a   1.000
_cell.length_b   1.000
_cell.length_c   1.000
_cell.angle_alpha   90.00
_cell.angle_beta   90.00
_cell.angle_gamma   90.00
#
_symmetry.space_group_name_H-M   'P 1'
#
loop_
_entity.id
_entity.type
_entity.pdbx_description
1 polymer ?
#
loop_
_entity_poly.entity_id
_entity_poly.type
_entity_poly.pdbx_seq_one_letter_code
_entity_poly.pdbx_strand_id
1 'polypeptide(L)'
;VRSRGLGDVYKRQTKDTAESYQEGLLELYKKIRPGEPLAVDSAESLINSMFFDPRRYDLAKVGRYKFNKKLMLKNRIAGCILAEDAVSQLTGEIVAEKGTKITRELADKIQNNAVPYLWVEGEDEERNIKILSNMMVDFQAVTDIDPEEVGVTEQVYYPVLAGIIEESAGDIEEMKALIKRDIHDLIPKHITKEDILASINYNMHLEYGMGTDDDIDHLGNRRIRAVGELLQNQYRIGLSR
;
A
#
# COMPACT_ATOMS: atom_id res chain seq x y z
N VAL A 1 29.53 -7.16 -5.00
CA VAL A 1 28.24 -7.30 -4.31
C VAL A 1 27.06 -7.07 -5.25
N ARG A 2 27.15 -6.05 -6.15
CA ARG A 2 26.09 -5.74 -7.15
C ARG A 2 25.81 -6.90 -8.13
N SER A 3 26.81 -7.71 -8.49
CA SER A 3 26.63 -8.83 -9.43
C SER A 3 25.88 -10.02 -8.85
N ARG A 4 25.86 -10.20 -7.52
CA ARG A 4 25.13 -11.31 -6.88
C ARG A 4 23.62 -11.10 -6.90
N GLY A 5 23.13 -9.87 -6.65
CA GLY A 5 21.71 -9.56 -6.68
C GLY A 5 21.07 -9.74 -8.06
N LEU A 6 21.73 -9.25 -9.12
CA LEU A 6 21.27 -9.44 -10.50
C LEU A 6 21.25 -10.92 -10.94
N GLY A 7 22.27 -11.71 -10.51
CA GLY A 7 22.31 -13.14 -10.79
C GLY A 7 21.18 -13.90 -10.11
N ASP A 8 20.76 -13.50 -8.91
CA ASP A 8 19.67 -14.14 -8.19
C ASP A 8 18.29 -13.78 -8.78
N VAL A 9 18.10 -12.53 -9.23
CA VAL A 9 16.89 -12.12 -9.96
C VAL A 9 16.76 -12.88 -11.27
N TYR A 10 17.82 -12.95 -12.06
CA TYR A 10 17.83 -13.70 -13.34
C TYR A 10 17.53 -15.19 -13.12
N LYS A 11 18.15 -15.82 -12.13
CA LYS A 11 17.88 -17.23 -11.78
C LYS A 11 16.44 -17.48 -11.33
N ARG A 12 15.81 -16.53 -10.69
CA ARG A 12 14.40 -16.63 -10.30
C ARG A 12 13.48 -16.47 -11.49
N GLN A 13 13.74 -15.51 -12.37
CA GLN A 13 12.98 -15.32 -13.60
C GLN A 13 13.00 -16.53 -14.52
N THR A 14 14.17 -17.19 -14.66
CA THR A 14 14.29 -18.41 -15.49
C THR A 14 13.62 -19.64 -14.86
N LYS A 15 13.31 -19.61 -13.57
CA LYS A 15 12.58 -20.68 -12.86
C LYS A 15 11.09 -20.41 -12.75
N ASP A 16 10.66 -19.21 -13.05
CA ASP A 16 9.24 -18.87 -13.06
C ASP A 16 8.63 -19.34 -14.38
N THR A 17 7.81 -20.36 -14.29
CA THR A 17 7.10 -20.96 -15.43
C THR A 17 5.66 -20.49 -15.54
N ALA A 18 5.22 -19.59 -14.63
CA ALA A 18 3.86 -19.10 -14.60
C ALA A 18 3.66 -18.01 -15.68
N GLU A 19 2.78 -18.27 -16.64
CA GLU A 19 2.42 -17.35 -17.72
C GLU A 19 1.10 -16.60 -17.44
N SER A 20 0.34 -17.05 -16.43
CA SER A 20 -0.95 -16.48 -16.07
C SER A 20 -1.08 -16.28 -14.57
N TYR A 21 -2.04 -15.41 -14.17
CA TYR A 21 -2.39 -15.20 -12.76
C TYR A 21 -2.75 -16.52 -12.05
N GLN A 22 -3.54 -17.36 -12.71
CA GLN A 22 -3.97 -18.62 -12.14
C GLN A 22 -2.81 -19.60 -11.92
N GLU A 23 -1.90 -19.69 -12.88
CA GLU A 23 -0.69 -20.52 -12.76
C GLU A 23 0.23 -20.01 -11.64
N GLY A 24 0.45 -18.70 -11.55
CA GLY A 24 1.21 -18.09 -10.47
C GLY A 24 0.62 -18.38 -9.09
N LEU A 25 -0.71 -18.33 -9.00
CA LEU A 25 -1.45 -18.64 -7.77
C LEU A 25 -1.28 -20.12 -7.36
N LEU A 26 -1.38 -21.04 -8.32
CA LEU A 26 -1.19 -22.47 -8.09
C LEU A 26 0.26 -22.82 -7.72
N GLU A 27 1.23 -22.20 -8.37
CA GLU A 27 2.66 -22.37 -8.02
C GLU A 27 2.94 -21.87 -6.59
N LEU A 28 2.37 -20.75 -6.19
CA LEU A 28 2.49 -20.25 -4.84
C LEU A 28 1.83 -21.19 -3.84
N TYR A 29 0.62 -21.67 -4.14
CA TYR A 29 -0.10 -22.66 -3.31
C TYR A 29 0.70 -23.94 -3.11
N LYS A 30 1.26 -24.49 -4.19
CA LYS A 30 2.10 -25.70 -4.18
C LYS A 30 3.33 -25.55 -3.26
N LYS A 31 3.90 -24.35 -3.20
CA LYS A 31 5.04 -24.08 -2.31
C LYS A 31 4.63 -23.92 -0.85
N ILE A 32 3.44 -23.40 -0.58
CA ILE A 32 2.92 -23.22 0.79
C ILE A 32 2.39 -24.54 1.33
N ARG A 33 1.70 -25.34 0.49
CA ARG A 33 1.09 -26.63 0.84
C ARG A 33 1.49 -27.73 -0.14
N PRO A 34 2.71 -28.25 -0.03
CA PRO A 34 3.16 -29.34 -0.90
C PRO A 34 2.33 -30.61 -0.68
N GLY A 35 1.87 -31.23 -1.77
CA GLY A 35 1.14 -32.50 -1.76
C GLY A 35 -0.39 -32.39 -1.70
N GLU A 36 -0.96 -31.21 -1.60
CA GLU A 36 -2.41 -31.01 -1.72
C GLU A 36 -2.85 -30.90 -3.20
N PRO A 37 -4.12 -31.27 -3.50
CA PRO A 37 -4.68 -31.07 -4.85
C PRO A 37 -4.68 -29.59 -5.25
N LEU A 38 -4.27 -29.31 -6.48
CA LEU A 38 -4.19 -27.96 -6.99
C LEU A 38 -5.58 -27.51 -7.49
N ALA A 39 -6.21 -26.56 -6.78
CA ALA A 39 -7.43 -25.90 -7.18
C ALA A 39 -7.28 -24.38 -7.06
N VAL A 40 -7.68 -23.63 -8.06
CA VAL A 40 -7.54 -22.16 -8.11
C VAL A 40 -8.30 -21.52 -6.96
N ASP A 41 -9.55 -21.91 -6.71
CA ASP A 41 -10.39 -21.36 -5.65
C ASP A 41 -9.79 -21.59 -4.25
N SER A 42 -9.20 -22.78 -4.03
CA SER A 42 -8.53 -23.10 -2.77
C SER A 42 -7.25 -22.29 -2.59
N ALA A 43 -6.50 -22.08 -3.66
CA ALA A 43 -5.30 -21.28 -3.65
C ALA A 43 -5.60 -19.80 -3.38
N GLU A 44 -6.60 -19.26 -4.04
CA GLU A 44 -7.05 -17.88 -3.85
C GLU A 44 -7.56 -17.65 -2.42
N SER A 45 -8.43 -18.53 -1.92
CA SER A 45 -8.94 -18.47 -0.56
C SER A 45 -7.81 -18.54 0.49
N LEU A 46 -6.82 -19.42 0.28
CA LEU A 46 -5.68 -19.52 1.19
C LEU A 46 -4.86 -18.23 1.22
N ILE A 47 -4.51 -17.70 0.06
CA ILE A 47 -3.66 -16.50 -0.05
C ILE A 47 -4.39 -15.28 0.50
N ASN A 48 -5.66 -15.09 0.14
CA ASN A 48 -6.48 -14.03 0.70
C ASN A 48 -6.58 -14.12 2.23
N SER A 49 -6.80 -15.32 2.77
CA SER A 49 -6.88 -15.50 4.21
C SER A 49 -5.54 -15.30 4.93
N MET A 50 -4.40 -15.52 4.27
CA MET A 50 -3.08 -15.36 4.88
C MET A 50 -2.62 -13.91 4.93
N PHE A 51 -2.88 -13.14 3.88
CA PHE A 51 -2.28 -11.82 3.70
C PHE A 51 -3.29 -10.67 3.81
N PHE A 52 -4.54 -10.88 3.40
CA PHE A 52 -5.52 -9.81 3.22
C PHE A 52 -6.74 -9.93 4.13
N ASP A 53 -6.85 -10.97 4.96
CA ASP A 53 -7.96 -11.10 5.90
C ASP A 53 -7.71 -10.22 7.14
N PRO A 54 -8.54 -9.19 7.37
CA PRO A 54 -8.42 -8.30 8.53
C PRO A 54 -8.57 -9.02 9.87
N ARG A 55 -9.17 -10.21 9.88
CA ARG A 55 -9.31 -11.03 11.09
C ARG A 55 -8.01 -11.72 11.50
N ARG A 56 -7.10 -11.96 10.54
CA ARG A 56 -5.84 -12.66 10.77
C ARG A 56 -4.65 -11.72 10.83
N TYR A 57 -4.72 -10.60 10.13
CA TYR A 57 -3.60 -9.69 9.99
C TYR A 57 -4.01 -8.29 10.42
N ASP A 58 -3.70 -7.95 11.66
CA ASP A 58 -3.97 -6.62 12.23
C ASP A 58 -2.66 -5.87 12.48
N LEU A 59 -2.40 -4.86 11.66
CA LEU A 59 -1.27 -3.94 11.82
C LEU A 59 -1.45 -3.02 13.03
N ALA A 60 -2.67 -2.89 13.54
CA ALA A 60 -3.12 -1.86 14.44
C ALA A 60 -2.85 -0.43 13.91
N LYS A 61 -3.28 0.58 14.63
CA LYS A 61 -3.09 2.00 14.26
C LYS A 61 -1.61 2.36 14.08
N VAL A 62 -0.75 1.90 14.98
CA VAL A 62 0.69 2.20 14.95
C VAL A 62 1.38 1.56 13.74
N GLY A 63 1.02 0.33 13.41
CA GLY A 63 1.58 -0.35 12.23
C GLY A 63 1.17 0.34 10.94
N ARG A 64 -0.13 0.67 10.77
CA ARG A 64 -0.63 1.41 9.61
C ARG A 64 0.06 2.77 9.47
N TYR A 65 0.21 3.51 10.56
CA TYR A 65 0.94 4.78 10.55
C TYR A 65 2.39 4.62 10.05
N LYS A 66 3.11 3.58 10.52
CA LYS A 66 4.49 3.32 10.08
C LYS A 66 4.59 2.95 8.60
N PHE A 67 3.67 2.11 8.10
CA PHE A 67 3.57 1.80 6.67
C PHE A 67 3.34 3.08 5.86
N ASN A 68 2.36 3.88 6.22
CA ASN A 68 2.06 5.12 5.52
C ASN A 68 3.25 6.08 5.56
N LYS A 69 3.91 6.24 6.71
CA LYS A 69 5.09 7.11 6.83
C LYS A 69 6.21 6.73 5.87
N LYS A 70 6.40 5.43 5.59
CA LYS A 70 7.45 4.95 4.67
C LYS A 70 7.01 4.91 3.21
N LEU A 71 5.77 4.52 2.93
CA LEU A 71 5.32 4.15 1.58
C LEU A 71 4.60 5.27 0.84
N MET A 72 4.09 6.29 1.55
CA MET A 72 3.41 7.42 0.89
C MET A 72 4.36 8.15 -0.05
N LEU A 73 3.83 8.50 -1.23
CA LEU A 73 4.59 9.22 -2.26
C LEU A 73 5.22 10.49 -1.71
N LYS A 74 4.47 11.30 -0.98
CA LYS A 74 4.92 12.60 -0.46
C LYS A 74 6.23 12.53 0.34
N ASN A 75 6.45 11.43 1.05
CA ASN A 75 7.66 11.24 1.86
C ASN A 75 8.86 10.75 1.04
N ARG A 76 8.64 10.32 -0.19
CA ARG A 76 9.66 9.72 -1.07
C ARG A 76 10.06 10.61 -2.22
N ILE A 77 9.15 11.48 -2.69
CA ILE A 77 9.33 12.27 -3.92
C ILE A 77 9.78 13.71 -3.66
N ALA A 78 9.69 14.19 -2.41
CA ALA A 78 10.07 15.58 -2.09
C ALA A 78 11.55 15.84 -2.42
N GLY A 79 11.80 16.83 -3.27
CA GLY A 79 13.14 17.19 -3.74
C GLY A 79 13.54 16.58 -5.09
N CYS A 80 12.83 15.56 -5.57
CA CYS A 80 13.05 14.96 -6.89
C CYS A 80 12.52 15.85 -8.03
N ILE A 81 12.94 15.56 -9.25
CA ILE A 81 12.45 16.20 -10.47
C ILE A 81 11.59 15.20 -11.23
N LEU A 82 10.43 15.65 -11.72
CA LEU A 82 9.53 14.80 -12.49
C LEU A 82 10.11 14.49 -13.88
N ALA A 83 10.18 13.21 -14.22
CA ALA A 83 10.57 12.74 -15.55
C ALA A 83 9.40 12.64 -16.54
N GLU A 84 8.17 12.56 -16.02
CA GLU A 84 6.91 12.54 -16.77
C GLU A 84 5.84 13.36 -16.02
N ASP A 85 4.75 13.72 -16.72
CA ASP A 85 3.65 14.43 -16.11
C ASP A 85 2.94 13.59 -15.04
N ALA A 86 2.61 14.22 -13.91
CA ALA A 86 1.83 13.59 -12.85
C ALA A 86 0.33 13.82 -13.11
N VAL A 87 -0.42 12.76 -13.33
CA VAL A 87 -1.85 12.82 -13.66
C VAL A 87 -2.68 12.39 -12.45
N SER A 88 -3.67 13.19 -12.08
CA SER A 88 -4.64 12.91 -11.02
C SER A 88 -5.55 11.74 -11.41
N GLN A 89 -5.77 10.79 -10.52
CA GLN A 89 -6.84 9.80 -10.69
C GLN A 89 -8.23 10.35 -10.36
N LEU A 90 -8.31 11.43 -9.59
CA LEU A 90 -9.57 12.05 -9.21
C LEU A 90 -10.21 12.78 -10.39
N THR A 91 -9.42 13.60 -11.11
CA THR A 91 -9.92 14.51 -12.14
C THR A 91 -9.44 14.19 -13.56
N GLY A 92 -8.40 13.35 -13.69
CA GLY A 92 -7.72 13.10 -14.96
C GLY A 92 -6.83 14.27 -15.44
N GLU A 93 -6.69 15.32 -14.64
CA GLU A 93 -5.89 16.50 -14.99
C GLU A 93 -4.42 16.32 -14.59
N ILE A 94 -3.54 17.08 -15.25
CA ILE A 94 -2.12 17.13 -14.91
C ILE A 94 -1.95 17.94 -13.62
N VAL A 95 -1.48 17.30 -12.56
CA VAL A 95 -1.18 17.91 -11.25
C VAL A 95 0.13 18.67 -11.29
N ALA A 96 1.11 18.11 -12.00
CA ALA A 96 2.44 18.69 -12.20
C ALA A 96 3.04 18.20 -13.52
N GLU A 97 3.70 19.12 -14.23
CA GLU A 97 4.33 18.85 -15.52
C GLU A 97 5.72 18.25 -15.35
N LYS A 98 6.16 17.52 -16.38
CA LYS A 98 7.54 17.02 -16.52
C LYS A 98 8.57 18.14 -16.29
N GLY A 99 9.69 17.80 -15.66
CA GLY A 99 10.80 18.74 -15.35
C GLY A 99 10.56 19.59 -14.11
N THR A 100 9.37 19.49 -13.49
CA THR A 100 9.06 20.24 -12.27
C THR A 100 9.78 19.64 -11.07
N LYS A 101 10.46 20.49 -10.30
CA LYS A 101 11.05 20.08 -9.01
C LYS A 101 9.94 19.99 -7.96
N ILE A 102 9.81 18.84 -7.33
CA ILE A 102 8.75 18.55 -6.38
C ILE A 102 9.07 19.19 -5.03
N THR A 103 8.30 20.21 -4.65
CA THR A 103 8.30 20.77 -3.29
C THR A 103 7.50 19.89 -2.35
N ARG A 104 7.59 20.12 -1.03
CA ARG A 104 6.78 19.36 -0.04
C ARG A 104 5.28 19.59 -0.25
N GLU A 105 4.87 20.81 -0.55
CA GLU A 105 3.47 21.17 -0.83
C GLU A 105 2.95 20.47 -2.10
N LEU A 106 3.78 20.44 -3.16
CA LEU A 106 3.43 19.74 -4.39
C LEU A 106 3.38 18.22 -4.17
N ALA A 107 4.26 17.66 -3.34
CA ALA A 107 4.25 16.24 -2.98
C ALA A 107 2.97 15.85 -2.22
N ASP A 108 2.50 16.70 -1.29
CA ASP A 108 1.21 16.50 -0.62
C ASP A 108 0.05 16.58 -1.61
N LYS A 109 0.07 17.56 -2.53
CA LYS A 109 -0.95 17.67 -3.57
C LYS A 109 -0.98 16.45 -4.50
N ILE A 110 0.16 15.95 -4.94
CA ILE A 110 0.28 14.73 -5.76
C ILE A 110 -0.28 13.53 -5.01
N GLN A 111 0.09 13.35 -3.73
CA GLN A 111 -0.42 12.27 -2.89
C GLN A 111 -1.94 12.28 -2.79
N ASN A 112 -2.52 13.46 -2.51
CA ASN A 112 -3.95 13.63 -2.28
C ASN A 112 -4.79 13.61 -3.58
N ASN A 113 -4.16 13.73 -4.74
CA ASN A 113 -4.78 13.47 -6.04
C ASN A 113 -4.75 11.98 -6.44
N ALA A 114 -4.45 11.10 -5.50
CA ALA A 114 -4.41 9.65 -5.68
C ALA A 114 -3.58 9.19 -6.88
N VAL A 115 -2.45 9.86 -7.16
CA VAL A 115 -1.56 9.49 -8.25
C VAL A 115 -0.97 8.10 -7.96
N PRO A 116 -1.16 7.10 -8.84
CA PRO A 116 -0.77 5.72 -8.55
C PRO A 116 0.73 5.48 -8.64
N TYR A 117 1.40 6.19 -9.49
CA TYR A 117 2.84 6.14 -9.68
C TYR A 117 3.37 7.43 -10.31
N LEU A 118 4.66 7.65 -10.13
CA LEU A 118 5.40 8.75 -10.74
C LEU A 118 6.70 8.23 -11.34
N TRP A 119 7.17 8.93 -12.38
CA TRP A 119 8.54 8.81 -12.85
C TRP A 119 9.32 10.04 -12.42
N VAL A 120 10.46 9.82 -11.78
CA VAL A 120 11.40 10.86 -11.38
C VAL A 120 12.74 10.63 -12.06
N GLU A 121 13.48 11.71 -12.26
CA GLU A 121 14.84 11.65 -12.78
C GLU A 121 15.77 10.97 -11.76
N GLY A 122 16.58 10.04 -12.21
CA GLY A 122 17.62 9.41 -11.40
C GLY A 122 18.90 10.25 -11.35
N GLU A 123 19.86 9.86 -10.52
CA GLU A 123 21.18 10.51 -10.47
C GLU A 123 21.96 10.39 -11.80
N ASP A 124 21.76 9.28 -12.51
CA ASP A 124 22.24 9.10 -13.87
C ASP A 124 21.17 9.60 -14.82
N GLU A 125 21.44 10.62 -15.62
CA GLU A 125 20.51 11.26 -16.59
C GLU A 125 19.83 10.26 -17.55
N GLU A 126 20.33 9.05 -17.65
CA GLU A 126 19.81 7.98 -18.53
C GLU A 126 18.73 7.09 -17.88
N ARG A 127 18.46 7.21 -16.58
CA ARG A 127 17.56 6.29 -15.87
C ARG A 127 16.49 7.02 -15.08
N ASN A 128 15.29 6.99 -15.58
CA ASN A 128 14.12 7.40 -14.82
C ASN A 128 13.72 6.31 -13.82
N ILE A 129 13.29 6.72 -12.64
CA ILE A 129 12.92 5.82 -11.54
C ILE A 129 11.40 5.90 -11.33
N LYS A 130 10.73 4.75 -11.39
CA LYS A 130 9.30 4.63 -11.17
C LYS A 130 8.99 4.46 -9.68
N ILE A 131 8.26 5.39 -9.08
CA ILE A 131 7.86 5.35 -7.68
C ILE A 131 6.37 5.00 -7.60
N LEU A 132 6.04 3.90 -6.90
CA LEU A 132 4.67 3.43 -6.71
C LEU A 132 4.07 3.99 -5.43
N SER A 133 2.79 4.39 -5.50
CA SER A 133 1.99 4.79 -4.35
C SER A 133 1.43 3.58 -3.60
N ASN A 134 1.17 3.74 -2.31
CA ASN A 134 0.32 2.82 -1.56
C ASN A 134 -1.16 3.25 -1.53
N MET A 135 -1.53 4.24 -2.36
CA MET A 135 -2.89 4.73 -2.58
C MET A 135 -3.61 5.21 -1.31
N MET A 136 -2.87 5.61 -0.29
CA MET A 136 -3.45 6.25 0.90
C MET A 136 -3.51 7.75 0.69
N VAL A 137 -4.69 8.34 0.92
CA VAL A 137 -4.97 9.77 0.74
C VAL A 137 -5.57 10.39 2.00
N ASP A 138 -5.54 11.70 2.07
CA ASP A 138 -6.24 12.45 3.12
C ASP A 138 -7.73 12.53 2.75
N PHE A 139 -8.61 12.15 3.67
CA PHE A 139 -10.04 12.11 3.45
C PHE A 139 -10.62 13.49 3.09
N GLN A 140 -10.19 14.55 3.79
CA GLN A 140 -10.64 15.92 3.54
C GLN A 140 -10.13 16.52 2.21
N ALA A 141 -9.10 15.94 1.62
CA ALA A 141 -8.61 16.39 0.31
C ALA A 141 -9.45 15.85 -0.86
N VAL A 142 -10.23 14.79 -0.61
CA VAL A 142 -11.04 14.09 -1.64
C VAL A 142 -12.53 14.34 -1.46
N THR A 143 -12.98 14.59 -0.23
CA THR A 143 -14.41 14.77 0.11
C THR A 143 -14.61 16.03 0.94
N ASP A 144 -15.79 16.64 0.81
CA ASP A 144 -16.22 17.79 1.62
C ASP A 144 -16.91 17.37 2.94
N ILE A 145 -16.92 16.07 3.26
CA ILE A 145 -17.57 15.54 4.47
C ILE A 145 -16.63 15.70 5.66
N ASP A 146 -17.19 16.13 6.81
CA ASP A 146 -16.43 16.19 8.05
C ASP A 146 -16.05 14.76 8.50
N PRO A 147 -14.74 14.47 8.67
CA PRO A 147 -14.26 13.17 9.13
C PRO A 147 -14.88 12.73 10.46
N GLU A 148 -15.17 13.66 11.38
CA GLU A 148 -15.75 13.34 12.67
C GLU A 148 -17.16 12.77 12.58
N GLU A 149 -17.96 13.23 11.60
CA GLU A 149 -19.33 12.74 11.38
C GLU A 149 -19.39 11.28 10.94
N VAL A 150 -18.35 10.83 10.25
CA VAL A 150 -18.26 9.46 9.68
C VAL A 150 -17.28 8.58 10.44
N GLY A 151 -16.57 9.12 11.45
CA GLY A 151 -15.63 8.37 12.28
C GLY A 151 -14.28 8.08 11.61
N VAL A 152 -13.89 8.85 10.60
CA VAL A 152 -12.59 8.78 9.94
C VAL A 152 -11.56 9.53 10.77
N THR A 153 -10.55 8.83 11.28
CA THR A 153 -9.49 9.42 12.14
C THR A 153 -8.10 9.31 11.55
N GLU A 154 -7.97 8.65 10.40
CA GLU A 154 -6.71 8.33 9.75
C GLU A 154 -6.85 8.55 8.24
N GLN A 155 -5.73 8.41 7.52
CA GLN A 155 -5.75 8.40 6.06
C GLN A 155 -6.53 7.21 5.53
N VAL A 156 -7.18 7.41 4.40
CA VAL A 156 -8.09 6.45 3.78
C VAL A 156 -7.49 5.84 2.52
N TYR A 157 -7.91 4.63 2.24
CA TYR A 157 -7.51 3.90 1.04
C TYR A 157 -8.37 4.32 -0.15
N TYR A 158 -7.75 5.01 -1.09
CA TYR A 158 -8.44 5.63 -2.22
C TYR A 158 -9.30 4.69 -3.08
N PRO A 159 -8.86 3.46 -3.44
CA PRO A 159 -9.69 2.57 -4.24
C PRO A 159 -11.05 2.25 -3.63
N VAL A 160 -11.12 2.11 -2.31
CA VAL A 160 -12.40 1.92 -1.59
C VAL A 160 -13.20 3.21 -1.57
N LEU A 161 -12.56 4.35 -1.32
CA LEU A 161 -13.22 5.64 -1.34
C LEU A 161 -13.81 5.97 -2.72
N ALA A 162 -13.08 5.69 -3.79
CA ALA A 162 -13.56 5.86 -5.17
C ALA A 162 -14.81 5.02 -5.45
N GLY A 163 -14.82 3.75 -5.01
CA GLY A 163 -16.00 2.89 -5.11
C GLY A 163 -17.21 3.44 -4.36
N ILE A 164 -17.00 3.99 -3.16
CA ILE A 164 -18.06 4.62 -2.37
C ILE A 164 -18.61 5.89 -3.08
N ILE A 165 -17.73 6.70 -3.66
CA ILE A 165 -18.14 7.90 -4.41
C ILE A 165 -18.97 7.52 -5.65
N GLU A 166 -18.56 6.47 -6.37
CA GLU A 166 -19.33 5.96 -7.51
C GLU A 166 -20.68 5.38 -7.08
N GLU A 167 -20.74 4.58 -6.00
CA GLU A 167 -21.96 3.94 -5.50
C GLU A 167 -22.96 4.98 -5.00
N SER A 168 -22.51 6.04 -4.33
CA SER A 168 -23.36 7.11 -3.78
C SER A 168 -23.94 8.04 -4.85
N ALA A 169 -23.44 8.02 -6.08
CA ALA A 169 -23.88 8.86 -7.19
C ALA A 169 -24.04 10.36 -6.86
N GLY A 170 -23.29 10.86 -5.87
CA GLY A 170 -23.31 12.24 -5.41
C GLY A 170 -24.29 12.55 -4.27
N ASP A 171 -25.00 11.57 -3.74
CA ASP A 171 -25.79 11.75 -2.53
C ASP A 171 -24.90 11.68 -1.28
N ILE A 172 -24.83 12.81 -0.55
CA ILE A 172 -23.97 12.96 0.63
C ILE A 172 -24.43 12.05 1.79
N GLU A 173 -25.73 11.89 1.99
CA GLU A 173 -26.24 11.05 3.09
C GLU A 173 -26.00 9.56 2.81
N GLU A 174 -26.18 9.14 1.55
CA GLU A 174 -25.84 7.80 1.14
C GLU A 174 -24.32 7.56 1.24
N MET A 175 -23.50 8.51 0.81
CA MET A 175 -22.05 8.44 0.97
C MET A 175 -21.64 8.27 2.43
N LYS A 176 -22.21 9.04 3.37
CA LYS A 176 -21.94 8.88 4.80
C LYS A 176 -22.34 7.50 5.33
N ALA A 177 -23.46 6.95 4.84
CA ALA A 177 -23.91 5.62 5.22
C ALA A 177 -22.95 4.52 4.72
N LEU A 178 -22.51 4.63 3.45
CA LEU A 178 -21.54 3.73 2.83
C LEU A 178 -20.18 3.78 3.52
N ILE A 179 -19.68 4.99 3.84
CA ILE A 179 -18.43 5.17 4.60
C ILE A 179 -18.50 4.45 5.95
N LYS A 180 -19.61 4.59 6.68
CA LYS A 180 -19.78 3.90 7.97
C LYS A 180 -19.88 2.39 7.83
N ARG A 181 -20.50 1.90 6.73
CA ARG A 181 -20.57 0.47 6.41
C ARG A 181 -19.17 -0.11 6.17
N ASP A 182 -18.38 0.56 5.35
CA ASP A 182 -17.11 0.07 4.82
C ASP A 182 -15.88 0.68 5.53
N ILE A 183 -16.05 1.24 6.72
CA ILE A 183 -14.99 1.93 7.47
C ILE A 183 -13.74 1.07 7.70
N HIS A 184 -13.90 -0.26 7.83
CA HIS A 184 -12.79 -1.18 8.06
C HIS A 184 -11.96 -1.45 6.80
N ASP A 185 -12.56 -1.34 5.63
CA ASP A 185 -11.87 -1.46 4.34
C ASP A 185 -11.34 -0.11 3.88
N LEU A 186 -12.04 0.97 4.22
CA LEU A 186 -11.63 2.35 3.97
C LEU A 186 -10.37 2.71 4.77
N ILE A 187 -10.27 2.28 6.03
CA ILE A 187 -9.08 2.43 6.89
C ILE A 187 -8.50 1.04 7.15
N PRO A 188 -7.80 0.44 6.17
CA PRO A 188 -7.36 -0.94 6.29
C PRO A 188 -6.31 -1.09 7.38
N LYS A 189 -6.58 -1.94 8.37
CA LYS A 189 -5.61 -2.39 9.37
C LYS A 189 -4.87 -3.66 8.95
N HIS A 190 -5.16 -4.17 7.78
CA HIS A 190 -4.47 -5.26 7.11
C HIS A 190 -3.56 -4.72 6.00
N ILE A 191 -2.71 -5.56 5.43
CA ILE A 191 -1.85 -5.21 4.31
C ILE A 191 -2.69 -5.18 3.02
N THR A 192 -2.52 -4.13 2.21
CA THR A 192 -3.12 -4.03 0.87
C THR A 192 -2.15 -4.52 -0.20
N LYS A 193 -2.64 -4.74 -1.43
CA LYS A 193 -1.78 -5.09 -2.58
C LYS A 193 -0.79 -3.97 -2.88
N GLU A 194 -1.25 -2.74 -2.80
CA GLU A 194 -0.46 -1.53 -3.05
C GLU A 194 0.63 -1.37 -2.00
N ASP A 195 0.37 -1.72 -0.73
CA ASP A 195 1.41 -1.73 0.30
C ASP A 195 2.54 -2.72 -0.04
N ILE A 196 2.21 -3.92 -0.55
CA ILE A 196 3.22 -4.91 -0.95
C ILE A 196 4.06 -4.38 -2.11
N LEU A 197 3.41 -3.88 -3.17
CA LEU A 197 4.10 -3.35 -4.35
C LEU A 197 4.94 -2.13 -3.99
N ALA A 198 4.40 -1.20 -3.21
CA ALA A 198 5.13 -0.01 -2.75
C ALA A 198 6.29 -0.38 -1.83
N SER A 199 6.17 -1.43 -0.99
CA SER A 199 7.26 -1.92 -0.13
C SER A 199 8.41 -2.51 -0.93
N ILE A 200 8.11 -3.32 -1.94
CA ILE A 200 9.12 -3.88 -2.85
C ILE A 200 9.83 -2.74 -3.59
N ASN A 201 9.04 -1.81 -4.13
CA ASN A 201 9.53 -0.64 -4.84
C ASN A 201 10.40 0.25 -3.93
N TYR A 202 9.98 0.50 -2.68
CA TYR A 202 10.78 1.22 -1.69
C TYR A 202 12.13 0.54 -1.44
N ASN A 203 12.14 -0.77 -1.22
CA ASN A 203 13.37 -1.53 -0.96
C ASN A 203 14.34 -1.49 -2.14
N MET A 204 13.83 -1.56 -3.37
CA MET A 204 14.64 -1.41 -4.58
C MET A 204 15.26 -0.01 -4.70
N HIS A 205 14.56 1.02 -4.24
CA HIS A 205 15.00 2.41 -4.35
C HIS A 205 16.05 2.81 -3.33
N LEU A 206 16.26 2.04 -2.25
CA LEU A 206 17.35 2.26 -1.30
C LEU A 206 18.73 2.23 -1.99
N GLU A 207 18.88 1.43 -3.05
CA GLU A 207 20.12 1.41 -3.86
C GLU A 207 20.37 2.74 -4.59
N TYR A 208 19.33 3.53 -4.84
CA TYR A 208 19.40 4.83 -5.51
C TYR A 208 19.37 6.02 -4.52
N GLY A 209 19.59 5.76 -3.23
CA GLY A 209 19.57 6.81 -2.21
C GLY A 209 18.15 7.34 -1.87
N MET A 210 17.11 6.76 -2.42
CA MET A 210 15.72 7.14 -2.12
C MET A 210 15.18 6.33 -0.95
N GLY A 211 15.01 6.98 0.18
CA GLY A 211 14.56 6.36 1.41
C GLY A 211 15.63 6.26 2.46
N THR A 212 15.32 5.65 3.57
CA THR A 212 16.23 5.47 4.71
C THR A 212 16.09 4.07 5.28
N ASP A 213 17.20 3.47 5.63
CA ASP A 213 17.23 2.24 6.40
C ASP A 213 16.69 2.49 7.81
N ASP A 214 16.03 1.48 8.37
CA ASP A 214 15.56 1.52 9.75
C ASP A 214 16.57 0.81 10.66
N ASP A 215 16.95 1.47 11.75
CA ASP A 215 17.67 0.82 12.84
C ASP A 215 16.71 -0.13 13.58
N ILE A 216 16.99 -1.44 13.47
CA ILE A 216 16.16 -2.49 14.06
C ILE A 216 16.13 -2.43 15.60
N ASP A 217 17.19 -1.91 16.21
CA ASP A 217 17.33 -1.82 17.68
C ASP A 217 16.75 -0.52 18.25
N HIS A 218 16.45 0.45 17.40
CA HIS A 218 15.84 1.70 17.84
C HIS A 218 14.44 1.45 18.43
N LEU A 219 14.19 1.93 19.66
CA LEU A 219 12.91 1.72 20.36
C LEU A 219 11.69 2.22 19.60
N GLY A 220 11.84 3.22 18.72
CA GLY A 220 10.79 3.67 17.81
C GLY A 220 10.40 2.62 16.77
N ASN A 221 11.24 1.63 16.47
CA ASN A 221 11.02 0.56 15.49
C ASN A 221 10.61 -0.77 16.15
N ARG A 222 10.76 -0.89 17.47
CA ARG A 222 10.34 -2.05 18.25
C ARG A 222 8.96 -1.81 18.86
N ARG A 223 7.97 -2.61 18.45
CA ARG A 223 6.63 -2.56 19.03
C ARG A 223 6.59 -3.32 20.34
N ILE A 224 6.14 -2.66 21.39
CA ILE A 224 5.86 -3.29 22.69
C ILE A 224 4.35 -3.54 22.77
N ARG A 225 3.96 -4.78 23.05
CA ARG A 225 2.56 -5.17 23.28
C ARG A 225 2.18 -4.89 24.73
N ALA A 226 1.11 -4.11 24.91
CA ALA A 226 0.55 -3.86 26.23
C ALA A 226 -0.26 -5.07 26.75
N VAL A 227 -0.48 -5.13 28.06
CA VAL A 227 -1.23 -6.22 28.72
C VAL A 227 -2.61 -6.41 28.13
N GLY A 228 -3.32 -5.33 27.80
CA GLY A 228 -4.66 -5.37 27.20
C GLY A 228 -4.68 -6.11 25.87
N GLU A 229 -3.72 -5.85 24.98
CA GLU A 229 -3.58 -6.55 23.69
C GLU A 229 -3.28 -8.04 23.88
N LEU A 230 -2.42 -8.38 24.82
CA LEU A 230 -2.08 -9.78 25.13
C LEU A 230 -3.29 -10.55 25.67
N LEU A 231 -4.06 -9.93 26.60
CA LEU A 231 -5.29 -10.52 27.13
C LEU A 231 -6.35 -10.70 26.06
N GLN A 232 -6.56 -9.69 25.20
CA GLN A 232 -7.51 -9.77 24.08
C GLN A 232 -7.20 -10.97 23.17
N ASN A 233 -5.93 -11.19 22.84
CA ASN A 233 -5.51 -12.30 22.00
C ASN A 233 -5.79 -13.65 22.69
N GLN A 234 -5.52 -13.78 24.00
CA GLN A 234 -5.81 -14.99 24.74
C GLN A 234 -7.32 -15.24 24.87
N TYR A 235 -8.11 -14.21 25.08
CA TYR A 235 -9.58 -14.30 25.07
C TYR A 235 -10.12 -14.79 23.73
N ARG A 236 -9.64 -14.22 22.62
CA ARG A 236 -10.02 -14.64 21.28
C ARG A 236 -9.72 -16.13 21.03
N ILE A 237 -8.54 -16.61 21.44
CA ILE A 237 -8.15 -18.01 21.33
C ILE A 237 -9.04 -18.90 22.22
N GLY A 238 -9.36 -18.45 23.43
CA GLY A 238 -10.23 -19.19 24.35
C GLY A 238 -11.67 -19.32 23.88
N LEU A 239 -12.21 -18.25 23.26
CA LEU A 239 -13.58 -18.26 22.72
C LEU A 239 -13.73 -19.04 21.39
N SER A 240 -12.63 -19.21 20.64
CA SER A 240 -12.63 -19.96 19.38
C SER A 240 -12.48 -21.49 19.57
N ARG A 241 -12.18 -21.94 20.78
CA ARG A 241 -12.12 -23.37 21.18
C ARG A 241 -13.42 -23.84 21.78
#